data_303da6648d66165de394a953d43dbfef
#
_entry.id   303da6648d66165de394a953d43dbfef
#
_cell.length_a   1.000
_cell.length_b   1.000
_cell.length_c   1.000
_cell.angle_alpha   90.00
_cell.angle_beta   90.00
_cell.angle_gamma   90.00
#
_symmetry.space_group_name_H-M   'P 1'
#
loop_
_entity.id
_entity.type
_entity.pdbx_description
1 polymer ?
#
loop_
_entity_poly.entity_id
_entity_poly.type
_entity_poly.pdbx_seq_one_letter_code
_entity_poly.pdbx_strand_id
1 'polypeptide(L)'
;MATSKLIQGDTLTETSNAADGFNPAKEVSAYSYTSARVAKPVYNQYKSSTAKPKVFGYYTDWSQYDGRLQGDDSKDNRGRGYDLTNVAPTAYDKIIVGFVGVTGFHKVDGMYRDVVAEGAEQCGKVKYEPTFLDPWGDFQSYVNVGHSVSGWDVDPKTVTQANAKGLLGGLRDLQAKAKQQGHDLVLSMSIGGWTMSNGFHETAASDSARKTFAKGVVKLFK
;
A
#
# COMPACT_ATOMS: atom_id res chain seq x y z
N MET A 1 20.45 -9.51 -27.64
CA MET A 1 20.01 -8.12 -27.73
C MET A 1 18.96 -7.88 -26.64
N ALA A 2 19.25 -7.02 -25.69
CA ALA A 2 18.42 -6.81 -24.51
C ALA A 2 17.27 -5.80 -24.70
N THR A 3 17.02 -5.39 -25.93
CA THR A 3 16.04 -4.35 -26.25
C THR A 3 14.59 -4.81 -26.12
N SER A 4 14.31 -6.08 -26.36
CA SER A 4 12.93 -6.60 -26.27
C SER A 4 12.37 -6.65 -24.85
N LYS A 5 13.22 -6.77 -23.83
CA LYS A 5 12.77 -6.82 -22.44
C LYS A 5 12.47 -5.44 -21.82
N LEU A 6 13.12 -4.40 -22.33
CA LEU A 6 12.79 -3.01 -21.93
C LEU A 6 11.39 -2.62 -22.38
N ILE A 7 11.03 -3.06 -23.55
CA ILE A 7 9.72 -2.81 -24.15
C ILE A 7 8.63 -3.59 -23.40
N GLN A 8 8.93 -4.78 -22.92
CA GLN A 8 8.02 -5.53 -22.05
C GLN A 8 7.88 -4.90 -20.67
N GLY A 9 8.90 -4.17 -20.23
CA GLY A 9 8.81 -3.40 -18.99
C GLY A 9 7.90 -2.20 -19.07
N ASP A 10 7.76 -1.62 -20.23
CA ASP A 10 6.84 -0.48 -20.45
C ASP A 10 5.39 -0.89 -20.65
N THR A 11 5.00 -2.03 -20.23
CA THR A 11 3.71 -2.71 -20.11
C THR A 11 2.62 -2.32 -21.06
N LEU A 12 2.77 -1.26 -21.75
CA LEU A 12 1.74 -0.59 -22.50
C LEU A 12 2.24 -0.21 -23.88
N THR A 13 3.36 -0.75 -24.32
CA THR A 13 3.79 -0.62 -25.70
C THR A 13 2.95 -1.53 -26.58
N GLU A 14 2.66 -1.08 -27.77
CA GLU A 14 1.90 -1.87 -28.75
C GLU A 14 2.47 -3.28 -28.96
N THR A 15 3.78 -3.41 -28.90
CA THR A 15 4.47 -4.69 -29.06
C THR A 15 4.20 -5.65 -27.90
N SER A 16 4.19 -5.15 -26.67
CA SER A 16 3.87 -5.94 -25.48
C SER A 16 2.39 -6.36 -25.50
N ASN A 17 1.52 -5.45 -25.88
CA ASN A 17 0.10 -5.70 -26.00
C ASN A 17 -0.23 -6.73 -27.09
N ALA A 18 0.46 -6.65 -28.24
CA ALA A 18 0.28 -7.61 -29.32
C ALA A 18 0.75 -9.02 -28.94
N ALA A 19 1.84 -9.15 -28.17
CA ALA A 19 2.33 -10.44 -27.70
C ALA A 19 1.34 -11.11 -26.73
N ASP A 20 0.55 -10.33 -26.01
CA ASP A 20 -0.48 -10.82 -25.09
C ASP A 20 -1.88 -10.95 -25.75
N GLY A 21 -1.98 -10.66 -27.04
CA GLY A 21 -3.24 -10.64 -27.76
C GLY A 21 -4.13 -9.44 -27.44
N PHE A 22 -3.60 -8.44 -26.75
CA PHE A 22 -4.32 -7.23 -26.40
C PHE A 22 -4.27 -6.19 -27.51
N ASN A 23 -5.42 -5.66 -27.85
CA ASN A 23 -5.54 -4.56 -28.78
C ASN A 23 -6.06 -3.30 -28.06
N PRO A 24 -5.19 -2.31 -27.78
CA PRO A 24 -5.57 -1.12 -27.03
C PRO A 24 -6.70 -0.32 -27.69
N ALA A 25 -6.79 -0.33 -29.00
CA ALA A 25 -7.86 0.37 -29.73
C ALA A 25 -9.24 -0.26 -29.53
N LYS A 26 -9.29 -1.55 -29.21
CA LYS A 26 -10.54 -2.29 -29.01
C LYS A 26 -10.87 -2.59 -27.56
N GLU A 27 -9.86 -2.62 -26.70
CA GLU A 27 -9.96 -3.21 -25.37
C GLU A 27 -9.56 -2.25 -24.24
N VAL A 28 -9.35 -0.96 -24.51
CA VAL A 28 -8.95 0.04 -23.51
C VAL A 28 -9.89 0.06 -22.30
N SER A 29 -11.19 -0.07 -22.54
CA SER A 29 -12.17 -0.10 -21.46
C SER A 29 -12.06 -1.34 -20.56
N ALA A 30 -11.67 -2.49 -21.14
CA ALA A 30 -11.46 -3.71 -20.38
C ALA A 30 -10.19 -3.67 -19.53
N TYR A 31 -9.18 -2.90 -19.96
CA TYR A 31 -7.92 -2.74 -19.25
C TYR A 31 -7.97 -1.73 -18.11
N SER A 32 -8.77 -0.70 -18.26
CA SER A 32 -8.86 0.39 -17.27
C SER A 32 -9.47 -0.05 -15.94
N TYR A 33 -10.04 -1.27 -15.86
CA TYR A 33 -10.82 -1.70 -14.69
C TYR A 33 -10.37 -2.99 -14.03
N THR A 34 -9.38 -3.70 -14.55
CA THR A 34 -9.00 -4.98 -13.97
C THR A 34 -7.50 -5.09 -13.76
N SER A 35 -7.08 -5.03 -12.52
CA SER A 35 -5.74 -5.46 -12.09
C SER A 35 -5.42 -6.90 -12.51
N ALA A 36 -6.42 -7.75 -12.73
CA ALA A 36 -6.24 -9.11 -13.23
C ALA A 36 -5.52 -9.19 -14.60
N ARG A 37 -5.59 -8.15 -15.41
CA ARG A 37 -4.86 -8.10 -16.70
C ARG A 37 -3.45 -7.55 -16.60
N VAL A 38 -3.12 -6.88 -15.50
CA VAL A 38 -1.76 -6.47 -15.17
C VAL A 38 -1.05 -7.55 -14.33
N ALA A 39 -1.57 -8.77 -14.34
CA ALA A 39 -1.02 -9.88 -13.56
C ALA A 39 0.32 -10.42 -14.07
N LYS A 40 0.79 -9.97 -15.23
CA LYS A 40 2.17 -10.25 -15.64
C LYS A 40 3.10 -9.21 -15.03
N PRO A 41 4.12 -9.64 -14.27
CA PRO A 41 5.07 -8.69 -13.70
C PRO A 41 5.73 -7.87 -14.80
N VAL A 42 5.72 -6.56 -14.61
CA VAL A 42 6.41 -5.61 -15.47
C VAL A 42 7.78 -5.37 -14.88
N TYR A 43 8.80 -5.66 -15.65
CA TYR A 43 10.18 -5.46 -15.23
C TYR A 43 10.80 -4.33 -16.06
N ASN A 44 11.08 -3.21 -15.43
CA ASN A 44 11.90 -2.17 -16.04
C ASN A 44 13.38 -2.62 -16.02
N GLN A 45 13.96 -2.80 -17.18
CA GLN A 45 15.37 -3.10 -17.31
C GLN A 45 16.13 -1.88 -17.83
N TYR A 46 16.99 -1.33 -16.99
CA TYR A 46 17.83 -0.20 -17.34
C TYR A 46 19.19 -0.68 -17.83
N LYS A 47 19.80 0.07 -18.78
CA LYS A 47 21.18 -0.20 -19.19
C LYS A 47 22.11 -0.07 -17.97
N SER A 48 23.02 -1.01 -17.80
CA SER A 48 23.92 -1.07 -16.64
C SER A 48 24.83 0.17 -16.48
N SER A 49 25.08 0.90 -17.56
CA SER A 49 25.93 2.10 -17.58
C SER A 49 25.20 3.41 -17.26
N THR A 50 23.89 3.37 -17.07
CA THR A 50 23.07 4.57 -16.79
C THR A 50 22.71 4.62 -15.32
N ALA A 51 22.79 5.79 -14.70
CA ALA A 51 22.21 6.00 -13.38
C ALA A 51 20.72 5.64 -13.44
N LYS A 52 20.33 4.59 -12.73
CA LYS A 52 18.95 4.12 -12.73
C LYS A 52 18.12 5.11 -11.92
N PRO A 53 17.05 5.68 -12.49
CA PRO A 53 16.10 6.45 -11.69
C PRO A 53 15.50 5.52 -10.62
N LYS A 54 15.25 6.07 -9.46
CA LYS A 54 14.52 5.34 -8.42
C LYS A 54 13.03 5.37 -8.70
N VAL A 55 12.38 4.22 -8.54
CA VAL A 55 10.96 4.06 -8.77
C VAL A 55 10.23 3.99 -7.43
N PHE A 56 9.33 4.93 -7.19
CA PHE A 56 8.49 4.95 -6.00
C PHE A 56 7.04 4.74 -6.37
N GLY A 57 6.34 3.88 -5.63
CA GLY A 57 4.93 3.62 -5.83
C GLY A 57 4.14 3.80 -4.54
N TYR A 58 2.88 4.21 -4.67
CA TYR A 58 1.92 4.16 -3.58
C TYR A 58 1.17 2.83 -3.59
N TYR A 59 0.95 2.28 -2.41
CA TYR A 59 0.02 1.19 -2.19
C TYR A 59 -0.96 1.61 -1.10
N THR A 60 -2.26 1.60 -1.42
CA THR A 60 -3.29 1.98 -0.47
C THR A 60 -3.76 0.77 0.33
N ASP A 61 -4.04 0.95 1.62
CA ASP A 61 -4.49 -0.13 2.51
C ASP A 61 -5.77 -0.81 2.01
N TRP A 62 -6.69 -0.03 1.43
CA TRP A 62 -7.94 -0.55 0.84
C TRP A 62 -7.77 -1.26 -0.52
N SER A 63 -6.57 -1.29 -1.10
CA SER A 63 -6.33 -2.00 -2.37
C SER A 63 -6.60 -3.50 -2.27
N GLN A 64 -6.60 -4.06 -1.08
CA GLN A 64 -6.93 -5.46 -0.83
C GLN A 64 -8.44 -5.77 -0.99
N TYR A 65 -9.31 -4.76 -0.88
CA TYR A 65 -10.76 -4.94 -0.88
C TYR A 65 -11.38 -4.78 -2.26
N ASP A 66 -11.07 -5.66 -3.17
CA ASP A 66 -11.68 -5.69 -4.49
C ASP A 66 -12.23 -7.08 -4.77
N GLY A 67 -13.54 -7.21 -4.73
CA GLY A 67 -14.24 -8.49 -4.94
C GLY A 67 -13.87 -9.18 -6.25
N ARG A 68 -13.51 -8.41 -7.28
CA ARG A 68 -13.07 -8.97 -8.56
C ARG A 68 -11.77 -9.77 -8.44
N LEU A 69 -10.90 -9.42 -7.51
CA LEU A 69 -9.69 -10.20 -7.22
C LEU A 69 -10.03 -11.55 -6.58
N GLN A 70 -11.22 -11.65 -6.01
CA GLN A 70 -11.78 -12.85 -5.39
C GLN A 70 -12.79 -13.59 -6.27
N GLY A 71 -12.96 -13.15 -7.52
CA GLY A 71 -13.90 -13.74 -8.47
C GLY A 71 -15.34 -13.23 -8.33
N ASP A 72 -15.56 -12.16 -7.58
CA ASP A 72 -16.88 -11.52 -7.47
C ASP A 72 -16.99 -10.36 -8.47
N ASP A 73 -17.74 -10.56 -9.53
CA ASP A 73 -18.00 -9.56 -10.57
C ASP A 73 -19.21 -8.66 -10.28
N SER A 74 -19.79 -8.75 -9.09
CA SER A 74 -20.93 -7.90 -8.72
C SER A 74 -20.57 -6.42 -8.75
N LYS A 75 -21.57 -5.58 -9.08
CA LYS A 75 -21.35 -4.12 -9.17
C LYS A 75 -20.92 -3.52 -7.83
N ASP A 76 -21.37 -4.11 -6.74
CA ASP A 76 -21.20 -3.58 -5.40
C ASP A 76 -19.79 -3.83 -4.85
N ASN A 77 -19.08 -4.82 -5.42
CA ASN A 77 -17.73 -5.20 -5.00
C ASN A 77 -16.62 -4.78 -5.99
N ARG A 78 -16.93 -3.86 -6.89
CA ARG A 78 -15.94 -3.34 -7.85
C ARG A 78 -15.11 -2.23 -7.22
N GLY A 79 -13.86 -2.52 -6.93
CA GLY A 79 -12.87 -1.56 -6.49
C GLY A 79 -11.82 -1.26 -7.57
N ARG A 80 -10.76 -0.62 -7.16
CA ARG A 80 -9.50 -0.46 -7.92
C ARG A 80 -8.38 -1.20 -7.21
N GLY A 81 -8.72 -2.39 -6.72
CA GLY A 81 -7.83 -3.21 -5.95
C GLY A 81 -6.66 -3.73 -6.74
N TYR A 82 -5.62 -4.03 -6.03
CA TYR A 82 -4.43 -4.69 -6.55
C TYR A 82 -3.95 -5.72 -5.52
N ASP A 83 -3.86 -6.97 -5.94
CA ASP A 83 -3.33 -8.02 -5.10
C ASP A 83 -1.82 -7.80 -4.88
N LEU A 84 -1.42 -7.68 -3.62
CA LEU A 84 -0.03 -7.45 -3.25
C LEU A 84 0.90 -8.55 -3.77
N THR A 85 0.40 -9.77 -3.93
CA THR A 85 1.19 -10.90 -4.45
C THR A 85 1.63 -10.71 -5.90
N ASN A 86 0.96 -9.82 -6.63
CA ASN A 86 1.32 -9.47 -8.00
C ASN A 86 2.42 -8.38 -8.08
N VAL A 87 2.82 -7.79 -6.97
CA VAL A 87 3.92 -6.83 -6.92
C VAL A 87 5.24 -7.60 -7.01
N ALA A 88 5.98 -7.37 -8.10
CA ALA A 88 7.30 -7.98 -8.23
C ALA A 88 8.26 -7.38 -7.17
N PRO A 89 9.05 -8.20 -6.48
CA PRO A 89 9.90 -7.74 -5.37
C PRO A 89 10.91 -6.65 -5.76
N THR A 90 11.29 -6.59 -7.02
CA THR A 90 12.30 -5.66 -7.55
C THR A 90 11.71 -4.54 -8.41
N ALA A 91 10.37 -4.41 -8.45
CA ALA A 91 9.71 -3.42 -9.30
C ALA A 91 9.85 -1.98 -8.77
N TYR A 92 9.96 -1.82 -7.46
CA TYR A 92 10.02 -0.52 -6.81
C TYR A 92 11.23 -0.43 -5.87
N ASP A 93 11.86 0.74 -5.83
CA ASP A 93 12.86 1.06 -4.80
C ASP A 93 12.19 1.48 -3.49
N LYS A 94 10.96 2.00 -3.58
CA LYS A 94 10.17 2.38 -2.40
C LYS A 94 8.68 2.15 -2.64
N ILE A 95 8.03 1.54 -1.66
CA ILE A 95 6.58 1.51 -1.57
C ILE A 95 6.14 2.43 -0.43
N ILE A 96 5.22 3.33 -0.73
CA ILE A 96 4.63 4.27 0.22
C ILE A 96 3.22 3.79 0.52
N VAL A 97 2.99 3.39 1.76
CA VAL A 97 1.68 2.91 2.21
C VAL A 97 0.78 4.10 2.55
N GLY A 98 -0.39 4.14 2.04
CA GLY A 98 -1.38 5.18 2.30
C GLY A 98 -2.66 4.60 2.87
N PHE A 99 -3.16 5.10 3.98
CA PHE A 99 -2.66 6.25 4.71
C PHE A 99 -2.71 6.02 6.22
N VAL A 100 -1.95 6.82 6.95
CA VAL A 100 -1.98 6.87 8.42
C VAL A 100 -2.64 8.20 8.81
N GLY A 101 -3.59 8.16 9.73
CA GLY A 101 -4.25 9.35 10.28
C GLY A 101 -3.50 9.94 11.46
N VAL A 102 -3.90 11.15 11.87
CA VAL A 102 -3.41 11.82 13.08
C VAL A 102 -4.58 12.04 14.03
N THR A 103 -4.45 11.57 15.27
CA THR A 103 -5.53 11.62 16.26
C THR A 103 -5.70 13.01 16.88
N GLY A 104 -6.89 13.31 17.36
CA GLY A 104 -7.14 14.41 18.29
C GLY A 104 -7.47 15.75 17.68
N PHE A 105 -7.84 15.82 16.43
CA PHE A 105 -8.40 17.01 15.82
C PHE A 105 -9.88 17.18 16.18
N HIS A 106 -10.32 18.44 16.31
CA HIS A 106 -11.74 18.76 16.43
C HIS A 106 -12.23 19.54 15.21
N LYS A 107 -13.53 19.55 14.98
CA LYS A 107 -14.17 20.21 13.83
C LYS A 107 -13.74 19.67 12.46
N VAL A 108 -13.57 18.38 12.35
CA VAL A 108 -13.55 17.74 11.07
C VAL A 108 -14.84 16.99 10.89
N ASP A 109 -15.50 17.25 9.80
CA ASP A 109 -16.80 16.69 9.52
C ASP A 109 -16.69 15.24 9.09
N GLY A 110 -17.59 14.42 9.63
CA GLY A 110 -18.02 13.18 9.07
C GLY A 110 -17.04 12.01 9.17
N MET A 111 -17.15 11.16 8.20
CA MET A 111 -16.59 9.81 8.13
C MET A 111 -15.10 9.71 8.45
N TYR A 112 -14.28 10.67 8.01
CA TYR A 112 -12.82 10.59 8.22
C TYR A 112 -12.42 10.79 9.68
N ARG A 113 -13.11 11.64 10.41
CA ARG A 113 -12.90 11.78 11.85
C ARG A 113 -13.21 10.49 12.57
N ASP A 114 -14.32 9.86 12.20
CA ASP A 114 -14.79 8.65 12.86
C ASP A 114 -13.86 7.47 12.57
N VAL A 115 -13.40 7.32 11.33
CA VAL A 115 -12.40 6.30 10.96
C VAL A 115 -11.07 6.48 11.73
N VAL A 116 -10.59 7.72 11.86
CA VAL A 116 -9.37 8.00 12.63
C VAL A 116 -9.58 7.71 14.12
N ALA A 117 -10.74 8.06 14.67
CA ALA A 117 -11.06 7.82 16.08
C ALA A 117 -11.17 6.31 16.37
N GLU A 118 -11.84 5.57 15.50
CA GLU A 118 -11.98 4.12 15.60
C GLU A 118 -10.63 3.40 15.49
N GLY A 119 -9.83 3.75 14.48
CA GLY A 119 -8.48 3.21 14.33
C GLY A 119 -7.59 3.52 15.53
N ALA A 120 -7.71 4.73 16.11
CA ALA A 120 -6.97 5.11 17.30
C ALA A 120 -7.37 4.29 18.54
N GLU A 121 -8.66 4.05 18.73
CA GLU A 121 -9.17 3.21 19.82
C GLU A 121 -8.67 1.77 19.69
N GLN A 122 -8.80 1.20 18.49
CA GLN A 122 -8.35 -0.17 18.22
C GLN A 122 -6.83 -0.32 18.39
N CYS A 123 -6.05 0.67 17.99
CA CYS A 123 -4.59 0.68 18.13
C CYS A 123 -4.09 1.23 19.47
N GLY A 124 -4.96 1.60 20.39
CA GLY A 124 -4.58 2.15 21.70
C GLY A 124 -3.78 3.46 21.61
N LYS A 125 -4.11 4.33 20.63
CA LYS A 125 -3.40 5.60 20.43
C LYS A 125 -4.01 6.71 21.26
N VAL A 126 -3.15 7.63 21.68
CA VAL A 126 -3.55 8.84 22.40
C VAL A 126 -3.58 10.05 21.46
N LYS A 127 -4.18 11.14 21.93
CA LYS A 127 -4.28 12.39 21.17
C LYS A 127 -2.90 12.84 20.64
N TYR A 128 -2.86 13.23 19.39
CA TYR A 128 -1.69 13.63 18.60
C TYR A 128 -0.77 12.50 18.12
N GLU A 129 -1.03 11.25 18.46
CA GLU A 129 -0.29 10.14 17.85
C GLU A 129 -0.84 9.82 16.46
N PRO A 130 0.00 9.36 15.54
CA PRO A 130 -0.47 8.78 14.28
C PRO A 130 -1.11 7.41 14.53
N THR A 131 -2.11 7.05 13.72
CA THR A 131 -2.82 5.79 13.81
C THR A 131 -3.08 5.18 12.46
N PHE A 132 -3.06 3.86 12.38
CA PHE A 132 -3.59 3.11 11.25
C PHE A 132 -5.11 3.27 11.21
N LEU A 133 -5.68 3.23 10.01
CA LEU A 133 -7.09 3.52 9.77
C LEU A 133 -7.93 2.25 9.64
N ASP A 134 -7.31 1.17 9.25
CA ASP A 134 -7.90 -0.15 9.13
C ASP A 134 -7.02 -1.20 9.82
N PRO A 135 -7.07 -1.30 11.15
CA PRO A 135 -6.21 -2.25 11.89
C PRO A 135 -6.42 -3.71 11.48
N TRP A 136 -7.63 -4.08 11.04
CA TRP A 136 -7.85 -5.41 10.51
C TRP A 136 -7.10 -5.64 9.20
N GLY A 137 -7.29 -4.76 8.24
CA GLY A 137 -6.62 -4.85 6.93
C GLY A 137 -5.12 -4.76 7.05
N ASP A 138 -4.63 -3.85 7.90
CA ASP A 138 -3.22 -3.59 8.07
C ASP A 138 -2.47 -4.72 8.80
N PHE A 139 -3.11 -5.37 9.80
CA PHE A 139 -2.41 -6.30 10.70
C PHE A 139 -2.96 -7.72 10.73
N GLN A 140 -4.20 -7.95 10.31
CA GLN A 140 -4.90 -9.21 10.53
C GLN A 140 -5.40 -9.88 9.26
N SER A 141 -5.67 -9.11 8.22
CA SER A 141 -6.28 -9.57 6.97
C SER A 141 -5.42 -10.64 6.26
N TYR A 142 -6.10 -11.50 5.56
CA TYR A 142 -5.52 -12.46 4.60
C TYR A 142 -5.94 -12.14 3.16
N VAL A 143 -6.72 -11.08 2.96
CA VAL A 143 -7.35 -10.76 1.67
C VAL A 143 -6.35 -10.07 0.75
N ASN A 144 -5.95 -10.72 -0.32
CA ASN A 144 -5.06 -10.18 -1.37
C ASN A 144 -3.73 -9.58 -0.86
N VAL A 145 -3.22 -10.11 0.24
CA VAL A 145 -1.98 -9.62 0.89
C VAL A 145 -0.88 -10.67 0.99
N GLY A 146 -1.12 -11.87 0.46
CA GLY A 146 -0.10 -12.92 0.39
C GLY A 146 -0.03 -13.83 1.62
N HIS A 147 -0.92 -13.70 2.58
CA HIS A 147 -1.02 -14.62 3.71
C HIS A 147 -2.07 -15.70 3.45
N SER A 148 -1.74 -16.93 3.83
CA SER A 148 -2.65 -18.08 3.70
C SER A 148 -3.65 -18.20 4.86
N VAL A 149 -3.37 -17.52 5.97
CA VAL A 149 -4.16 -17.60 7.21
C VAL A 149 -4.45 -16.24 7.77
N SER A 150 -5.60 -16.09 8.42
CA SER A 150 -5.96 -14.87 9.13
C SER A 150 -5.03 -14.60 10.31
N GLY A 151 -4.78 -13.34 10.56
CA GLY A 151 -4.00 -12.86 11.72
C GLY A 151 -4.88 -12.41 12.89
N TRP A 152 -6.05 -12.97 13.07
CA TRP A 152 -6.99 -12.61 14.14
C TRP A 152 -6.41 -12.67 15.56
N ASP A 153 -5.34 -13.41 15.75
CA ASP A 153 -4.56 -13.47 16.98
C ASP A 153 -3.61 -12.28 17.19
N VAL A 154 -3.48 -11.42 16.19
CA VAL A 154 -2.65 -10.20 16.27
C VAL A 154 -3.45 -9.08 16.91
N ASP A 155 -3.05 -8.64 18.09
CA ASP A 155 -3.65 -7.50 18.76
C ASP A 155 -3.09 -6.18 18.20
N PRO A 156 -3.93 -5.29 17.61
CA PRO A 156 -3.49 -4.02 17.06
C PRO A 156 -2.81 -3.07 18.06
N LYS A 157 -3.03 -3.27 19.38
CA LYS A 157 -2.41 -2.43 20.42
C LYS A 157 -0.96 -2.81 20.67
N THR A 158 -0.59 -4.05 20.39
CA THR A 158 0.72 -4.62 20.72
C THR A 158 1.47 -5.15 19.51
N VAL A 159 0.91 -4.95 18.32
CA VAL A 159 1.51 -5.38 17.06
C VAL A 159 2.88 -4.74 16.84
N THR A 160 3.78 -5.52 16.29
CA THR A 160 5.14 -5.11 15.90
C THR A 160 5.39 -5.50 14.45
N GLN A 161 6.46 -4.99 13.85
CA GLN A 161 6.87 -5.41 12.52
C GLN A 161 7.08 -6.94 12.41
N ALA A 162 7.52 -7.58 13.48
CA ALA A 162 7.82 -9.01 13.47
C ALA A 162 6.57 -9.89 13.43
N ASN A 163 5.48 -9.49 14.12
CA ASN A 163 4.27 -10.30 14.24
C ASN A 163 3.08 -9.81 13.40
N ALA A 164 3.18 -8.64 12.76
CA ALA A 164 2.13 -8.14 11.88
C ALA A 164 1.80 -9.18 10.79
N LYS A 165 0.51 -9.37 10.57
CA LYS A 165 -0.08 -10.04 9.41
C LYS A 165 -0.66 -8.96 8.47
N GLY A 166 -1.74 -9.24 7.80
CA GLY A 166 -2.40 -8.25 6.95
C GLY A 166 -1.48 -7.66 5.89
N LEU A 167 -1.80 -6.44 5.48
CA LEU A 167 -1.02 -5.72 4.48
C LEU A 167 0.44 -5.52 4.90
N LEU A 168 0.68 -5.12 6.15
CA LEU A 168 2.05 -4.84 6.62
C LEU A 168 2.89 -6.11 6.71
N GLY A 169 2.28 -7.24 7.09
CA GLY A 169 2.94 -8.53 7.03
C GLY A 169 3.30 -8.94 5.60
N GLY A 170 2.38 -8.76 4.66
CA GLY A 170 2.62 -9.03 3.24
C GLY A 170 3.72 -8.15 2.65
N LEU A 171 3.74 -6.86 3.00
CA LEU A 171 4.79 -5.93 2.58
C LEU A 171 6.17 -6.30 3.18
N ARG A 172 6.22 -6.70 4.44
CA ARG A 172 7.44 -7.22 5.06
C ARG A 172 7.96 -8.46 4.31
N ASP A 173 7.08 -9.36 3.96
CA ASP A 173 7.43 -10.56 3.21
C ASP A 173 7.92 -10.22 1.78
N LEU A 174 7.29 -9.24 1.14
CA LEU A 174 7.74 -8.69 -0.14
C LEU A 174 9.15 -8.07 -0.02
N GLN A 175 9.41 -7.31 1.04
CA GLN A 175 10.73 -6.72 1.32
C GLN A 175 11.79 -7.81 1.55
N ALA A 176 11.44 -8.87 2.26
CA ALA A 176 12.34 -10.02 2.46
C ALA A 176 12.67 -10.72 1.13
N LYS A 177 11.68 -10.91 0.26
CA LYS A 177 11.88 -11.47 -1.09
C LYS A 177 12.76 -10.55 -1.96
N ALA A 178 12.55 -9.24 -1.89
CA ALA A 178 13.39 -8.25 -2.58
C ALA A 178 14.86 -8.38 -2.15
N LYS A 179 15.10 -8.44 -0.85
CA LYS A 179 16.44 -8.60 -0.28
C LYS A 179 17.12 -9.88 -0.72
N GLN A 180 16.41 -11.00 -0.80
CA GLN A 180 16.92 -12.27 -1.33
C GLN A 180 17.35 -12.16 -2.80
N GLN A 181 16.75 -11.25 -3.56
CA GLN A 181 17.10 -10.97 -4.96
C GLN A 181 18.14 -9.83 -5.09
N GLY A 182 18.76 -9.40 -4.00
CA GLY A 182 19.78 -8.35 -4.00
C GLY A 182 19.22 -6.94 -4.21
N HIS A 183 17.91 -6.74 -3.97
CA HIS A 183 17.21 -5.45 -4.11
C HIS A 183 16.83 -4.90 -2.74
N ASP A 184 17.11 -3.61 -2.51
CA ASP A 184 16.79 -2.92 -1.26
C ASP A 184 15.47 -2.15 -1.41
N LEU A 185 14.37 -2.84 -1.12
CA LEU A 185 13.03 -2.25 -1.13
C LEU A 185 12.79 -1.49 0.19
N VAL A 186 12.57 -0.18 0.09
CA VAL A 186 12.21 0.67 1.23
C VAL A 186 10.70 0.72 1.40
N LEU A 187 10.21 0.47 2.61
CA LEU A 187 8.81 0.71 2.99
C LEU A 187 8.70 2.05 3.72
N SER A 188 7.65 2.80 3.42
CA SER A 188 7.41 4.13 3.97
C SER A 188 5.91 4.30 4.22
N MET A 189 5.54 5.11 5.21
CA MET A 189 4.16 5.45 5.52
C MET A 189 3.85 6.87 5.10
N SER A 190 2.70 7.09 4.46
CA SER A 190 2.15 8.41 4.18
C SER A 190 1.21 8.81 5.31
N ILE A 191 1.63 9.80 6.10
CA ILE A 191 0.82 10.31 7.22
C ILE A 191 0.07 11.55 6.75
N GLY A 192 -1.26 11.54 6.88
CA GLY A 192 -2.12 12.60 6.41
C GLY A 192 -2.67 12.31 5.00
N GLY A 193 -2.41 13.21 4.06
CA GLY A 193 -2.99 13.18 2.72
C GLY A 193 -4.17 14.14 2.58
N TRP A 194 -4.89 14.07 1.47
CA TRP A 194 -5.98 15.02 1.16
C TRP A 194 -7.03 15.10 2.26
N THR A 195 -7.44 13.98 2.81
CA THR A 195 -8.54 13.89 3.78
C THR A 195 -8.10 13.68 5.22
N MET A 196 -6.82 13.33 5.47
CA MET A 196 -6.32 12.94 6.79
C MET A 196 -5.32 13.93 7.39
N SER A 197 -5.13 15.10 6.76
CA SER A 197 -4.17 16.12 7.21
C SER A 197 -4.74 17.08 8.27
N ASN A 198 -6.01 16.99 8.59
CA ASN A 198 -6.70 17.93 9.49
C ASN A 198 -6.11 17.96 10.91
N GLY A 199 -5.57 16.82 11.38
CA GLY A 199 -4.94 16.73 12.70
C GLY A 199 -3.61 17.48 12.82
N PHE A 200 -2.97 17.84 11.73
CA PHE A 200 -1.65 18.52 11.77
C PHE A 200 -1.72 19.92 12.35
N HIS A 201 -2.81 20.66 12.12
CA HIS A 201 -2.96 22.00 12.67
C HIS A 201 -2.83 22.00 14.20
N GLU A 202 -3.60 21.14 14.87
CA GLU A 202 -3.58 21.05 16.33
C GLU A 202 -2.28 20.40 16.83
N THR A 203 -1.79 19.41 16.12
CA THR A 203 -0.51 18.75 16.44
C THR A 203 0.66 19.72 16.38
N ALA A 204 0.65 20.68 15.45
CA ALA A 204 1.68 21.68 15.32
C ALA A 204 1.57 22.81 16.36
N ALA A 205 0.41 23.02 16.97
CA ALA A 205 0.11 24.20 17.81
C ALA A 205 0.93 24.27 19.10
N SER A 206 1.39 23.15 19.65
CA SER A 206 2.19 23.14 20.88
C SER A 206 3.42 22.23 20.80
N ASP A 207 4.42 22.55 21.59
CA ASP A 207 5.63 21.73 21.68
C ASP A 207 5.35 20.32 22.22
N SER A 208 4.45 20.21 23.18
CA SER A 208 4.03 18.93 23.73
C SER A 208 3.34 18.06 22.67
N ALA A 209 2.43 18.63 21.87
CA ALA A 209 1.73 17.92 20.80
C ALA A 209 2.72 17.43 19.71
N ARG A 210 3.64 18.30 19.29
CA ARG A 210 4.70 17.92 18.33
C ARG A 210 5.56 16.77 18.83
N LYS A 211 5.97 16.83 20.11
CA LYS A 211 6.75 15.75 20.74
C LYS A 211 5.98 14.43 20.82
N THR A 212 4.68 14.49 21.15
CA THR A 212 3.82 13.30 21.16
C THR A 212 3.71 12.69 19.78
N PHE A 213 3.45 13.52 18.76
CA PHE A 213 3.42 13.09 17.37
C PHE A 213 4.73 12.43 16.93
N ALA A 214 5.86 13.10 17.16
CA ALA A 214 7.17 12.57 16.74
C ALA A 214 7.48 11.21 17.41
N LYS A 215 7.18 11.08 18.70
CA LYS A 215 7.32 9.78 19.40
C LYS A 215 6.39 8.71 18.83
N GLY A 216 5.14 9.10 18.51
CA GLY A 216 4.18 8.22 17.88
C GLY A 216 4.62 7.73 16.50
N VAL A 217 5.19 8.62 15.67
CA VAL A 217 5.77 8.25 14.38
C VAL A 217 6.86 7.19 14.55
N VAL A 218 7.77 7.39 15.48
CA VAL A 218 8.83 6.38 15.76
C VAL A 218 8.25 5.03 16.18
N LYS A 219 7.14 5.04 16.92
CA LYS A 219 6.46 3.79 17.32
C LYS A 219 5.80 3.05 16.16
N LEU A 220 5.40 3.73 15.09
CA LEU A 220 4.84 3.07 13.91
C LEU A 220 5.84 2.16 13.18
N PHE A 221 7.14 2.39 13.40
CA PHE A 221 8.22 1.66 12.72
C PHE A 221 8.94 0.67 13.65
N LYS A 222 8.40 0.37 14.79
CA LYS A 222 8.91 -0.64 15.74
C LYS A 222 8.07 -1.89 15.75
#